data_8b7f7911d9613501d34fa7f6004219c5
#
_entry.id   8b7f7911d9613501d34fa7f6004219c5
#
_cell.length_a   1.000
_cell.length_b   1.000
_cell.length_c   1.000
_cell.angle_alpha   90.00
_cell.angle_beta   90.00
_cell.angle_gamma   90.00
#
_symmetry.space_group_name_H-M   'P 1'
#
loop_
_entity.id
_entity.type
_entity.pdbx_description
1 polymer ?
#
loop_
_entity_poly.entity_id
_entity_poly.type
_entity_poly.pdbx_seq_one_letter_code
_entity_poly.pdbx_strand_id
1 'polypeptide(L)'
;FFPVLGPRGHHVFVDRIKVELAAGNGGNGITSFRREKYVARGGPDGGDGGRGGSIILEAKVGVDSLAGLSHRKQWRADHGKSGGPHNRQGRSAKDVTLFVPPGTIVVDQSTGLQIKDLARPGEKIVVAKGGTGGRGNVHFKSSVNRAPRESTAGEVGVSRLVILELKVIADVGLVGLPNAG
;
A
#
# COMPACT_ATOMS: atom_id res chain seq x y z
N PHE A 1 37.00 35.00 -12.68
CA PHE A 1 35.71 34.32 -12.96
C PHE A 1 35.56 33.23 -11.91
N PHE A 2 34.84 33.49 -10.83
CA PHE A 2 34.50 32.50 -9.84
C PHE A 2 33.09 31.95 -10.17
N PRO A 3 32.90 30.62 -10.22
CA PRO A 3 31.55 30.08 -10.39
C PRO A 3 30.75 30.30 -9.09
N VAL A 4 29.59 30.96 -9.23
CA VAL A 4 28.62 31.14 -8.17
C VAL A 4 28.06 29.75 -7.85
N LEU A 5 28.45 29.18 -6.70
CA LEU A 5 27.78 28.00 -6.14
C LEU A 5 26.37 28.42 -5.70
N GLY A 6 25.38 27.87 -6.37
CA GLY A 6 23.96 27.96 -5.96
C GLY A 6 23.74 27.35 -4.56
N PRO A 7 22.64 27.69 -3.88
CA PRO A 7 22.40 27.28 -2.52
C PRO A 7 22.34 25.76 -2.43
N ARG A 8 23.26 25.17 -1.69
CA ARG A 8 23.21 23.75 -1.28
C ARG A 8 21.94 23.59 -0.45
N GLY A 9 20.99 22.85 -0.98
CA GLY A 9 19.79 22.50 -0.22
C GLY A 9 20.23 21.89 1.11
N HIS A 10 19.79 22.47 2.22
CA HIS A 10 19.96 21.88 3.52
C HIS A 10 19.22 20.53 3.50
N HIS A 11 19.96 19.42 3.46
CA HIS A 11 19.42 18.11 3.71
C HIS A 11 19.00 18.07 5.18
N VAL A 12 17.71 18.35 5.45
CA VAL A 12 17.14 18.16 6.77
C VAL A 12 17.15 16.66 7.03
N PHE A 13 17.99 16.25 7.97
CA PHE A 13 18.02 14.86 8.42
C PHE A 13 16.79 14.63 9.30
N VAL A 14 15.97 13.67 8.93
CA VAL A 14 14.76 13.29 9.66
C VAL A 14 14.90 11.81 10.03
N ASP A 15 14.96 11.52 11.31
CA ASP A 15 15.15 10.20 11.89
C ASP A 15 13.85 9.55 12.37
N ARG A 16 12.79 10.34 12.59
CA ARG A 16 11.49 9.85 13.06
C ARG A 16 10.34 10.59 12.39
N ILE A 17 9.42 9.83 11.80
CA ILE A 17 8.20 10.37 11.18
C ILE A 17 6.98 9.53 11.55
N LYS A 18 5.80 10.19 11.54
CA LYS A 18 4.50 9.54 11.64
C LYS A 18 3.80 9.63 10.30
N VAL A 19 3.37 8.49 9.76
CA VAL A 19 2.67 8.42 8.49
C VAL A 19 1.46 7.50 8.58
N GLU A 20 0.38 7.90 7.94
CA GLU A 20 -0.81 7.08 7.74
C GLU A 20 -0.69 6.34 6.41
N LEU A 21 -0.82 5.03 6.45
CA LEU A 21 -0.72 4.14 5.30
C LEU A 21 -2.07 3.48 5.08
N ALA A 22 -2.79 3.87 4.04
CA ALA A 22 -4.11 3.35 3.71
C ALA A 22 -4.06 2.54 2.42
N ALA A 23 -4.31 1.24 2.52
CA ALA A 23 -4.42 0.37 1.36
C ALA A 23 -5.75 0.61 0.60
N GLY A 24 -5.78 0.20 -0.66
CA GLY A 24 -6.97 0.29 -1.48
C GLY A 24 -8.01 -0.77 -1.13
N ASN A 25 -9.29 -0.43 -1.27
CA ASN A 25 -10.38 -1.39 -1.13
C ASN A 25 -10.45 -2.29 -2.37
N GLY A 26 -10.95 -3.50 -2.21
CA GLY A 26 -11.34 -4.34 -3.32
C GLY A 26 -12.52 -3.76 -4.09
N GLY A 27 -12.56 -4.00 -5.39
CA GLY A 27 -13.72 -3.69 -6.22
C GLY A 27 -14.88 -4.64 -5.95
N ASN A 28 -16.11 -4.23 -6.17
CA ASN A 28 -17.28 -5.08 -5.99
C ASN A 28 -17.42 -6.08 -7.14
N GLY A 29 -17.86 -7.30 -6.83
CA GLY A 29 -18.42 -8.21 -7.82
C GLY A 29 -19.78 -7.69 -8.29
N ILE A 30 -20.19 -8.06 -9.48
CA ILE A 30 -21.47 -7.64 -10.02
C ILE A 30 -22.42 -8.81 -10.28
N THR A 31 -23.70 -8.47 -10.30
CA THR A 31 -24.76 -9.36 -10.76
C THR A 31 -25.12 -8.96 -12.19
N SER A 32 -24.87 -9.85 -13.14
CA SER A 32 -25.20 -9.68 -14.54
C SER A 32 -25.65 -11.00 -15.15
N PHE A 33 -26.47 -10.90 -16.22
CA PHE A 33 -26.98 -12.05 -16.96
C PHE A 33 -26.74 -11.82 -18.44
N ARG A 34 -26.30 -12.89 -19.12
CA ARG A 34 -26.05 -12.89 -20.54
C ARG A 34 -27.33 -12.54 -21.30
N ARG A 35 -27.26 -11.58 -22.19
CA ARG A 35 -28.33 -11.18 -23.10
C ARG A 35 -27.85 -11.28 -24.51
N GLU A 36 -28.44 -12.21 -25.28
CA GLU A 36 -28.14 -12.35 -26.68
C GLU A 36 -29.43 -12.42 -27.49
N LYS A 37 -29.32 -12.09 -28.78
CA LYS A 37 -30.44 -12.23 -29.72
C LYS A 37 -30.82 -13.72 -29.77
N TYR A 38 -32.09 -14.00 -29.62
CA TYR A 38 -32.67 -15.36 -29.56
C TYR A 38 -32.40 -16.19 -28.30
N VAL A 39 -31.75 -15.62 -27.27
CA VAL A 39 -31.58 -16.29 -25.96
C VAL A 39 -32.47 -15.59 -24.93
N ALA A 40 -33.64 -16.13 -24.66
CA ALA A 40 -34.62 -15.52 -23.77
C ALA A 40 -34.17 -15.47 -22.30
N ARG A 41 -33.34 -16.42 -21.85
CA ARG A 41 -32.80 -16.52 -20.49
C ARG A 41 -31.36 -16.95 -20.56
N GLY A 42 -30.43 -15.99 -20.56
CA GLY A 42 -29.00 -16.24 -20.41
C GLY A 42 -28.62 -16.58 -18.97
N GLY A 43 -27.54 -17.33 -18.78
CA GLY A 43 -26.99 -17.63 -17.47
C GLY A 43 -26.34 -16.40 -16.81
N PRO A 44 -25.93 -16.52 -15.53
CA PRO A 44 -25.16 -15.49 -14.86
C PRO A 44 -23.83 -15.27 -15.56
N ASP A 45 -23.43 -14.01 -15.74
CA ASP A 45 -22.20 -13.58 -16.41
C ASP A 45 -21.51 -12.41 -15.71
N GLY A 46 -21.87 -12.13 -14.46
CA GLY A 46 -21.25 -11.08 -13.67
C GLY A 46 -19.84 -11.44 -13.24
N GLY A 47 -18.87 -10.57 -13.56
CA GLY A 47 -17.47 -10.75 -13.21
C GLY A 47 -17.13 -10.30 -11.79
N ASP A 48 -15.96 -10.72 -11.34
CA ASP A 48 -15.40 -10.39 -10.02
C ASP A 48 -14.81 -8.99 -9.99
N GLY A 49 -14.78 -8.38 -8.81
CA GLY A 49 -14.02 -7.16 -8.56
C GLY A 49 -12.52 -7.40 -8.54
N GLY A 50 -11.75 -6.37 -8.84
CA GLY A 50 -10.29 -6.38 -8.75
C GLY A 50 -9.81 -6.19 -7.31
N ARG A 51 -8.61 -6.64 -6.99
CA ARG A 51 -7.95 -6.41 -5.70
C ARG A 51 -7.54 -4.94 -5.53
N GLY A 52 -7.66 -4.38 -4.34
CA GLY A 52 -7.06 -3.10 -3.96
C GLY A 52 -5.54 -3.18 -3.85
N GLY A 53 -4.85 -2.07 -4.06
CA GLY A 53 -3.39 -1.98 -3.90
C GLY A 53 -2.97 -2.05 -2.44
N SER A 54 -1.86 -2.71 -2.17
CA SER A 54 -1.23 -2.74 -0.85
C SER A 54 -0.16 -1.66 -0.75
N ILE A 55 0.23 -1.30 0.50
CA ILE A 55 1.38 -0.43 0.75
C ILE A 55 2.51 -1.26 1.34
N ILE A 56 3.66 -1.18 0.66
CA ILE A 56 4.86 -1.92 0.96
C ILE A 56 5.95 -0.91 1.36
N LEU A 57 6.64 -1.15 2.46
CA LEU A 57 7.90 -0.47 2.79
C LEU A 57 9.05 -1.35 2.34
N GLU A 58 10.04 -0.73 1.71
CA GLU A 58 11.25 -1.41 1.21
C GLU A 58 12.48 -0.61 1.60
N ALA A 59 13.45 -1.28 2.26
CA ALA A 59 14.75 -0.70 2.53
C ALA A 59 15.58 -0.62 1.24
N LYS A 60 16.03 0.59 0.88
CA LYS A 60 16.76 0.80 -0.37
C LYS A 60 18.06 1.57 -0.14
N VAL A 61 19.16 1.09 -0.75
CA VAL A 61 20.44 1.81 -0.78
C VAL A 61 20.29 3.13 -1.51
N GLY A 62 20.94 4.19 -1.00
CA GLY A 62 20.86 5.54 -1.57
C GLY A 62 19.65 6.35 -1.09
N VAL A 63 18.90 5.81 -0.12
CA VAL A 63 17.94 6.57 0.67
C VAL A 63 18.55 6.76 2.06
N ASP A 64 18.95 7.98 2.40
CA ASP A 64 19.73 8.27 3.61
C ASP A 64 18.89 8.90 4.73
N SER A 65 17.67 9.31 4.44
CA SER A 65 16.79 10.00 5.39
C SER A 65 15.32 9.69 5.11
N LEU A 66 14.49 9.79 6.14
CA LEU A 66 13.03 9.72 6.05
C LEU A 66 12.40 11.02 5.52
N ALA A 67 13.20 12.06 5.22
CA ALA A 67 12.71 13.36 4.74
C ALA A 67 11.86 13.23 3.48
N GLY A 68 12.17 12.30 2.58
CA GLY A 68 11.38 12.03 1.38
C GLY A 68 9.93 11.59 1.65
N LEU A 69 9.64 11.05 2.82
CA LEU A 69 8.30 10.65 3.23
C LEU A 69 7.62 11.68 4.15
N SER A 70 8.39 12.59 4.75
CA SER A 70 7.88 13.55 5.74
C SER A 70 6.95 14.62 5.17
N HIS A 71 7.08 14.94 3.86
CA HIS A 71 6.28 15.96 3.19
C HIS A 71 4.81 15.54 3.02
N ARG A 72 4.50 14.23 3.11
CA ARG A 72 3.14 13.70 2.98
C ARG A 72 2.80 12.85 4.19
N LYS A 73 1.84 13.32 4.99
CA LYS A 73 1.38 12.60 6.20
C LYS A 73 0.55 11.35 5.91
N GLN A 74 -0.04 11.25 4.72
CA GLN A 74 -0.91 10.16 4.33
C GLN A 74 -0.56 9.63 2.94
N TRP A 75 -0.37 8.31 2.86
CA TRP A 75 -0.13 7.58 1.63
C TRP A 75 -1.27 6.62 1.38
N ARG A 76 -1.82 6.66 0.17
CA ARG A 76 -2.96 5.82 -0.22
C ARG A 76 -2.62 5.04 -1.48
N ALA A 77 -3.00 3.74 -1.47
CA ALA A 77 -3.01 2.93 -2.67
C ALA A 77 -4.40 2.98 -3.34
N ASP A 78 -4.42 2.73 -4.64
CA ASP A 78 -5.64 2.75 -5.43
C ASP A 78 -6.59 1.61 -5.06
N HIS A 79 -7.90 1.84 -5.28
CA HIS A 79 -8.92 0.82 -5.13
C HIS A 79 -8.98 -0.10 -6.35
N GLY A 80 -9.35 -1.37 -6.15
CA GLY A 80 -9.72 -2.27 -7.23
C GLY A 80 -10.97 -1.80 -7.96
N LYS A 81 -11.05 -2.06 -9.25
CA LYS A 81 -12.24 -1.74 -10.05
C LYS A 81 -13.30 -2.82 -9.87
N SER A 82 -14.58 -2.43 -9.94
CA SER A 82 -15.69 -3.37 -9.92
C SER A 82 -15.65 -4.30 -11.13
N GLY A 83 -16.21 -5.50 -11.00
CA GLY A 83 -16.43 -6.42 -12.10
C GLY A 83 -17.35 -5.83 -13.18
N GLY A 84 -17.35 -6.44 -14.35
CA GLY A 84 -18.19 -6.08 -15.47
C GLY A 84 -19.04 -7.25 -15.98
N PRO A 85 -20.01 -7.00 -16.88
CA PRO A 85 -20.76 -8.06 -17.56
C PRO A 85 -19.83 -8.89 -18.47
N HIS A 86 -20.32 -10.03 -18.94
CA HIS A 86 -19.58 -10.95 -19.79
C HIS A 86 -18.34 -11.53 -19.12
N ASN A 87 -18.43 -11.87 -17.83
CA ASN A 87 -17.35 -12.39 -16.98
C ASN A 87 -16.11 -11.48 -16.92
N ARG A 88 -16.26 -10.20 -17.18
CA ARG A 88 -15.13 -9.27 -17.14
C ARG A 88 -14.72 -9.01 -15.69
N GLN A 89 -13.53 -9.45 -15.34
CA GLN A 89 -12.94 -9.16 -14.05
C GLN A 89 -12.53 -7.69 -13.93
N GLY A 90 -12.83 -7.08 -12.79
CA GLY A 90 -12.37 -5.75 -12.45
C GLY A 90 -10.84 -5.69 -12.39
N ARG A 91 -10.27 -4.59 -12.88
CA ARG A 91 -8.82 -4.38 -12.84
C ARG A 91 -8.34 -4.27 -11.40
N SER A 92 -7.35 -5.07 -11.02
CA SER A 92 -6.65 -4.94 -9.74
C SER A 92 -5.78 -3.69 -9.73
N ALA A 93 -5.73 -3.02 -8.58
CA ALA A 93 -4.85 -1.89 -8.35
C ALA A 93 -3.40 -2.35 -8.18
N LYS A 94 -2.47 -1.46 -8.49
CA LYS A 94 -1.03 -1.68 -8.25
C LYS A 94 -0.70 -1.43 -6.80
N ASP A 95 0.27 -2.18 -6.28
CA ASP A 95 0.83 -1.94 -4.96
C ASP A 95 1.71 -0.67 -4.99
N VAL A 96 1.72 0.07 -3.89
CA VAL A 96 2.55 1.26 -3.69
C VAL A 96 3.74 0.86 -2.84
N THR A 97 4.94 1.00 -3.40
CA THR A 97 6.18 0.76 -2.65
C THR A 97 6.77 2.11 -2.22
N LEU A 98 7.00 2.27 -0.92
CA LEU A 98 7.66 3.41 -0.32
C LEU A 98 9.06 2.99 0.11
N PHE A 99 10.06 3.76 -0.32
CA PHE A 99 11.44 3.46 0.00
C PHE A 99 11.86 4.16 1.29
N VAL A 100 12.54 3.41 2.15
CA VAL A 100 13.09 3.87 3.43
C VAL A 100 14.58 3.54 3.51
N PRO A 101 15.36 4.24 4.35
CA PRO A 101 16.74 3.89 4.62
C PRO A 101 16.85 2.49 5.25
N PRO A 102 17.93 1.72 4.97
CA PRO A 102 18.26 0.54 5.76
C PRO A 102 18.47 0.92 7.24
N GLY A 103 18.03 0.07 8.17
CA GLY A 103 18.03 0.36 9.61
C GLY A 103 16.76 1.08 10.10
N THR A 104 15.73 1.19 9.26
CA THR A 104 14.44 1.76 9.66
C THR A 104 13.59 0.74 10.43
N ILE A 105 13.16 1.12 11.63
CA ILE A 105 12.18 0.38 12.43
C ILE A 105 10.79 0.88 12.09
N VAL A 106 9.88 -0.06 11.88
CA VAL A 106 8.45 0.20 11.64
C VAL A 106 7.68 -0.16 12.89
N VAL A 107 7.04 0.83 13.52
CA VAL A 107 6.25 0.66 14.75
C VAL A 107 4.80 1.01 14.47
N ASP A 108 3.87 0.18 14.93
CA ASP A 108 2.44 0.50 14.90
C ASP A 108 2.14 1.51 16.01
N GLN A 109 1.59 2.67 15.64
CA GLN A 109 1.30 3.72 16.63
C GLN A 109 0.17 3.31 17.59
N SER A 110 -0.78 2.50 17.15
CA SER A 110 -1.94 2.12 17.96
C SER A 110 -1.59 1.14 19.08
N THR A 111 -0.67 0.21 18.79
CA THR A 111 -0.26 -0.84 19.74
C THR A 111 1.09 -0.56 20.39
N GLY A 112 1.89 0.33 19.83
CA GLY A 112 3.28 0.56 20.24
C GLY A 112 4.22 -0.59 19.91
N LEU A 113 3.74 -1.63 19.21
CA LEU A 113 4.55 -2.80 18.89
C LEU A 113 5.37 -2.58 17.62
N GLN A 114 6.61 -3.07 17.64
CA GLN A 114 7.45 -3.12 16.46
C GLN A 114 6.88 -4.15 15.47
N ILE A 115 6.54 -3.68 14.27
CA ILE A 115 6.06 -4.53 13.18
C ILE A 115 7.25 -5.24 12.51
N LYS A 116 8.29 -4.47 12.18
CA LYS A 116 9.50 -4.98 11.52
C LYS A 116 10.67 -4.01 11.68
N ASP A 117 11.88 -4.60 11.71
CA ASP A 117 13.15 -3.90 11.51
C ASP A 117 13.61 -4.17 10.07
N LEU A 118 13.78 -3.12 9.28
CA LEU A 118 14.27 -3.16 7.91
C LEU A 118 15.78 -2.90 7.92
N ALA A 119 16.53 -3.81 8.51
CA ALA A 119 17.97 -3.65 8.75
C ALA A 119 18.81 -3.73 7.47
N ARG A 120 18.40 -4.56 6.51
CA ARG A 120 19.19 -4.84 5.30
C ARG A 120 18.52 -4.25 4.05
N PRO A 121 19.33 -3.76 3.09
CA PRO A 121 18.80 -3.36 1.78
C PRO A 121 18.03 -4.49 1.10
N GLY A 122 16.90 -4.14 0.48
CA GLY A 122 16.02 -5.09 -0.18
C GLY A 122 14.99 -5.77 0.73
N GLU A 123 15.08 -5.59 2.05
CA GLU A 123 14.04 -6.08 2.94
C GLU A 123 12.74 -5.32 2.73
N LYS A 124 11.64 -6.08 2.72
CA LYS A 124 10.30 -5.57 2.46
C LYS A 124 9.31 -6.00 3.52
N ILE A 125 8.29 -5.19 3.71
CA ILE A 125 7.12 -5.53 4.51
C ILE A 125 5.85 -4.92 3.90
N VAL A 126 4.79 -5.70 3.87
CA VAL A 126 3.44 -5.21 3.56
C VAL A 126 2.86 -4.65 4.84
N VAL A 127 2.80 -3.32 4.98
CA VAL A 127 2.28 -2.66 6.19
C VAL A 127 0.76 -2.54 6.15
N ALA A 128 0.22 -2.20 4.98
CA ALA A 128 -1.22 -2.11 4.77
C ALA A 128 -1.61 -2.99 3.58
N LYS A 129 -2.40 -4.04 3.83
CA LYS A 129 -2.85 -5.00 2.83
C LYS A 129 -4.11 -4.48 2.12
N GLY A 130 -4.10 -4.52 0.79
CA GLY A 130 -5.26 -4.19 -0.04
C GLY A 130 -6.40 -5.20 0.16
N GLY A 131 -7.64 -4.70 0.08
CA GLY A 131 -8.83 -5.54 0.16
C GLY A 131 -8.95 -6.49 -1.04
N THR A 132 -9.49 -7.67 -0.84
CA THR A 132 -9.78 -8.61 -1.93
C THR A 132 -11.00 -8.14 -2.72
N GLY A 133 -11.03 -8.46 -4.02
CA GLY A 133 -12.18 -8.18 -4.87
C GLY A 133 -13.37 -9.05 -4.49
N GLY A 134 -14.58 -8.49 -4.60
CA GLY A 134 -15.84 -9.21 -4.41
C GLY A 134 -16.09 -10.17 -5.56
N ARG A 135 -16.87 -11.23 -5.30
CA ARG A 135 -17.23 -12.27 -6.27
C ARG A 135 -18.46 -11.88 -7.07
N GLY A 136 -18.43 -12.09 -8.38
CA GLY A 136 -19.58 -11.94 -9.25
C GLY A 136 -20.58 -13.08 -9.11
N ASN A 137 -21.79 -12.89 -9.63
CA ASN A 137 -22.88 -13.86 -9.48
C ASN A 137 -22.62 -15.23 -10.13
N VAL A 138 -21.65 -15.31 -11.04
CA VAL A 138 -21.24 -16.60 -11.65
C VAL A 138 -20.79 -17.61 -10.59
N HIS A 139 -20.13 -17.17 -9.53
CA HIS A 139 -19.62 -18.04 -8.46
C HIS A 139 -20.73 -18.65 -7.59
N PHE A 140 -21.93 -18.07 -7.59
CA PHE A 140 -23.08 -18.53 -6.80
C PHE A 140 -24.02 -19.46 -7.58
N LYS A 141 -23.66 -19.78 -8.83
CA LYS A 141 -24.41 -20.73 -9.65
C LYS A 141 -24.29 -22.13 -9.08
N SER A 142 -25.42 -22.79 -8.90
CA SER A 142 -25.52 -24.18 -8.43
C SER A 142 -26.58 -24.95 -9.22
N SER A 143 -26.70 -26.27 -8.98
CA SER A 143 -27.75 -27.10 -9.60
C SER A 143 -29.16 -26.64 -9.19
N VAL A 144 -29.31 -26.12 -7.97
CA VAL A 144 -30.58 -25.62 -7.42
C VAL A 144 -30.80 -24.15 -7.83
N ASN A 145 -29.79 -23.30 -7.72
CA ASN A 145 -29.88 -21.89 -8.12
C ASN A 145 -29.09 -21.64 -9.42
N ARG A 146 -29.77 -21.77 -10.55
CA ARG A 146 -29.16 -21.60 -11.90
C ARG A 146 -29.01 -20.12 -12.32
N ALA A 147 -29.72 -19.21 -11.66
CA ALA A 147 -29.71 -17.76 -11.96
C ALA A 147 -29.54 -16.91 -10.70
N PRO A 148 -28.41 -17.03 -9.97
CA PRO A 148 -28.20 -16.28 -8.73
C PRO A 148 -28.15 -14.78 -8.99
N ARG A 149 -28.82 -14.03 -8.13
CA ARG A 149 -28.81 -12.55 -8.13
C ARG A 149 -27.89 -11.99 -7.04
N GLU A 150 -27.02 -12.81 -6.51
CA GLU A 150 -26.10 -12.47 -5.43
C GLU A 150 -24.71 -12.15 -5.99
N SER A 151 -24.10 -11.15 -5.43
CA SER A 151 -22.69 -10.83 -5.61
C SER A 151 -22.13 -10.30 -4.30
N THR A 152 -20.84 -10.38 -4.07
CA THR A 152 -20.22 -9.83 -2.84
C THR A 152 -19.56 -8.49 -3.11
N ALA A 153 -19.59 -7.62 -2.11
CA ALA A 153 -18.80 -6.41 -2.10
C ALA A 153 -17.30 -6.77 -1.98
N GLY A 154 -16.45 -5.88 -2.46
CA GLY A 154 -15.01 -5.98 -2.19
C GLY A 154 -14.70 -5.70 -0.72
N GLU A 155 -13.67 -6.33 -0.21
CA GLU A 155 -13.20 -6.10 1.15
C GLU A 155 -12.57 -4.71 1.30
N VAL A 156 -12.69 -4.14 2.50
CA VAL A 156 -12.03 -2.89 2.83
C VAL A 156 -10.53 -3.13 3.00
N GLY A 157 -9.71 -2.27 2.41
CA GLY A 157 -8.26 -2.29 2.60
C GLY A 157 -7.87 -1.86 4.02
N VAL A 158 -6.76 -2.38 4.51
CA VAL A 158 -6.23 -2.05 5.83
C VAL A 158 -5.69 -0.63 5.84
N SER A 159 -6.01 0.15 6.89
CA SER A 159 -5.36 1.43 7.18
C SER A 159 -4.60 1.33 8.50
N ARG A 160 -3.36 1.84 8.53
CA ARG A 160 -2.51 1.87 9.72
C ARG A 160 -1.80 3.20 9.84
N LEU A 161 -1.71 3.68 11.07
CA LEU A 161 -0.85 4.79 11.44
C LEU A 161 0.45 4.22 12.01
N VAL A 162 1.56 4.49 11.33
CA VAL A 162 2.86 3.94 11.70
C VAL A 162 3.86 5.04 12.02
N ILE A 163 4.78 4.69 12.90
CA ILE A 163 5.96 5.50 13.22
C ILE A 163 7.14 4.80 12.54
N LEU A 164 7.86 5.55 11.71
CA LEU A 164 9.11 5.10 11.12
C LEU A 164 10.24 5.78 11.89
N GLU A 165 11.16 4.98 12.42
CA GLU A 165 12.33 5.43 13.19
C GLU A 165 13.59 4.88 12.54
N LEU A 166 14.51 5.78 12.18
CA LEU A 166 15.81 5.39 11.65
C LEU A 166 16.79 5.24 12.79
N LYS A 167 17.40 4.05 12.90
CA LYS A 167 18.55 3.84 13.80
C LYS A 167 19.76 4.58 13.26
N VAL A 168 20.15 5.64 13.93
CA VAL A 168 21.38 6.37 13.62
C VAL A 168 22.46 5.92 14.55
N ILE A 169 23.55 5.40 14.00
CA ILE A 169 24.77 5.09 14.76
C ILE A 169 25.73 6.23 14.47
N ALA A 170 26.22 6.89 15.51
CA ALA A 170 27.27 7.87 15.37
C ALA A 170 28.61 7.13 15.11
N ASP A 171 29.23 7.41 13.97
CA ASP A 171 30.54 6.80 13.59
C ASP A 171 31.70 7.46 14.32
N VAL A 172 31.51 8.67 14.87
CA VAL A 172 32.57 9.43 15.56
C VAL A 172 32.04 10.08 16.83
N GLY A 173 32.71 9.85 17.92
CA GLY A 173 32.52 10.54 19.20
C GLY A 173 33.70 11.48 19.48
N LEU A 174 33.41 12.77 19.72
CA LEU A 174 34.44 13.70 20.20
C LEU A 174 34.43 13.72 21.72
N VAL A 175 35.53 13.36 22.34
CA VAL A 175 35.75 13.44 23.78
C VAL A 175 36.82 14.47 24.05
N GLY A 176 36.51 15.45 24.88
CA GLY A 176 37.43 16.50 25.26
C GLY A 176 37.21 16.96 26.71
N LEU A 177 38.23 17.56 27.30
CA LEU A 177 38.09 18.22 28.58
C LEU A 177 37.22 19.48 28.45
N PRO A 178 36.44 19.86 29.46
CA PRO A 178 35.74 21.11 29.44
C PRO A 178 36.72 22.28 29.22
N ASN A 179 36.38 23.21 28.33
CA ASN A 179 37.23 24.34 27.88
C ASN A 179 38.45 23.97 27.01
N ALA A 180 38.39 22.90 26.21
CA ALA A 180 39.41 22.53 25.26
C ALA A 180 39.33 23.28 23.89
N GLY A 181 38.54 24.37 23.79
CA GLY A 181 38.36 25.19 22.61
C GLY A 181 38.71 26.65 22.82
#